data_49667b49c7daa95ad052126ebb5a7a52
#
_entry.id   49667b49c7daa95ad052126ebb5a7a52
#
_cell.length_a   1.000
_cell.length_b   1.000
_cell.length_c   1.000
_cell.angle_alpha   90.00
_cell.angle_beta   90.00
_cell.angle_gamma   90.00
#
_symmetry.space_group_name_H-M   'P 1'
#
loop_
_entity.id
_entity.type
_entity.pdbx_description
1 polymer ?
#
loop_
_entity_poly.entity_id
_entity_poly.type
_entity_poly.pdbx_seq_one_letter_code
_entity_poly.pdbx_strand_id
1 'polypeptide(L)'
;SYSLKGTVVDNKGITIPGVNILIQEHYVGETNRKAIYDGALKGMVGVLNDPYSTYLDNQDFQALSTMTEGHFGGVGMVMGQKKDGQFVVVAPIEDTPAYKAGIKAGDILLKIDGEDLNGQNLNQVVKKIRGRDGSQVTLTLKRGSEEPRDIAVTRSDIKLKSVYSRMEDGGIGYIRITNFNEDTARDFGASLQDLRDKGMKALVLDLRDNPGGLLESGVGVARYLVPKGPIVSVTDKDGNTQTESSSLETVDFPLAVLVNHGTASAAEIVSGAIQDTGSGKLFGVKT
;
A
#
# COMPACT_ATOMS: atom_id res chain seq x y z
N SER A 1 25.11 14.02 -27.81
CA SER A 1 25.80 13.20 -26.80
C SER A 1 25.34 13.56 -25.42
N TYR A 2 24.88 12.58 -24.65
CA TYR A 2 24.45 12.78 -23.27
C TYR A 2 25.44 12.09 -22.35
N SER A 3 26.21 12.87 -21.60
CA SER A 3 27.07 12.32 -20.55
C SER A 3 26.32 12.29 -19.23
N LEU A 4 26.36 11.15 -18.52
CA LEU A 4 26.06 11.08 -17.10
C LEU A 4 27.18 11.82 -16.36
N LYS A 5 26.88 13.02 -15.87
CA LYS A 5 27.80 13.74 -14.99
C LYS A 5 27.32 13.53 -13.56
N GLY A 6 28.00 12.70 -12.82
CA GLY A 6 27.87 12.56 -11.40
C GLY A 6 29.21 12.82 -10.72
N THR A 7 29.18 13.33 -9.50
CA THR A 7 30.38 13.44 -8.68
C THR A 7 30.51 12.17 -7.89
N VAL A 8 31.55 11.37 -8.20
CA VAL A 8 31.89 10.19 -7.40
C VAL A 8 32.87 10.64 -6.32
N VAL A 9 32.56 10.31 -5.07
CA VAL A 9 33.43 10.61 -3.92
C VAL A 9 33.91 9.30 -3.30
N ASP A 10 35.08 9.33 -2.71
CA ASP A 10 35.60 8.21 -1.90
C ASP A 10 34.91 8.15 -0.53
N ASN A 11 35.31 7.18 0.30
CA ASN A 11 34.76 6.98 1.65
C ASN A 11 35.08 8.13 2.64
N LYS A 12 35.85 9.15 2.23
CA LYS A 12 36.16 10.37 2.98
C LYS A 12 35.45 11.59 2.41
N GLY A 13 34.56 11.41 1.42
CA GLY A 13 33.86 12.50 0.72
C GLY A 13 34.74 13.27 -0.26
N ILE A 14 35.93 12.76 -0.61
CA ILE A 14 36.82 13.39 -1.58
C ILE A 14 36.34 13.06 -3.00
N THR A 15 36.13 14.07 -3.81
CA THR A 15 35.72 13.94 -5.21
C THR A 15 36.78 13.17 -6.01
N ILE A 16 36.35 12.13 -6.72
CA ILE A 16 37.19 11.42 -7.68
C ILE A 16 36.97 12.08 -9.06
N PRO A 17 37.91 12.92 -9.55
CA PRO A 17 37.70 13.62 -10.80
C PRO A 17 37.79 12.68 -12.01
N GLY A 18 36.99 12.93 -13.03
CA GLY A 18 37.11 12.30 -14.33
C GLY A 18 36.36 10.99 -14.54
N VAL A 19 35.52 10.54 -13.61
CA VAL A 19 34.66 9.39 -13.87
C VAL A 19 33.46 9.84 -14.70
N ASN A 20 33.48 9.57 -16.00
CA ASN A 20 32.35 9.75 -16.93
C ASN A 20 31.93 8.38 -17.44
N ILE A 21 30.64 8.05 -17.33
CA ILE A 21 30.10 6.82 -17.90
C ILE A 21 29.47 7.17 -19.25
N LEU A 22 30.14 6.76 -20.34
CA LEU A 22 29.73 6.99 -21.74
C LEU A 22 29.09 5.72 -22.33
N ILE A 23 27.92 5.33 -21.75
CA ILE A 23 27.25 4.10 -22.19
C ILE A 23 26.56 4.31 -23.53
N GLN A 24 25.87 5.43 -23.73
CA GLN A 24 25.07 5.65 -24.95
C GLN A 24 25.89 5.88 -26.22
N GLU A 25 27.16 6.32 -26.11
CA GLU A 25 28.02 6.59 -27.26
C GLU A 25 28.79 5.36 -27.77
N HIS A 26 29.02 4.37 -26.90
CA HIS A 26 29.91 3.25 -27.20
C HIS A 26 29.22 1.87 -27.11
N TYR A 27 28.00 1.79 -26.60
CA TYR A 27 27.28 0.52 -26.54
C TYR A 27 26.62 0.22 -27.88
N VAL A 28 26.82 -0.99 -28.39
CA VAL A 28 26.39 -1.43 -29.74
C VAL A 28 24.88 -1.66 -29.83
N GLY A 29 24.20 -1.90 -28.71
CA GLY A 29 22.78 -2.16 -28.64
C GLY A 29 21.93 -0.92 -28.33
N GLU A 30 20.62 -1.08 -28.36
CA GLU A 30 19.68 -0.04 -27.93
C GLU A 30 19.82 0.21 -26.43
N THR A 31 19.82 1.48 -26.02
CA THR A 31 19.92 1.90 -24.63
C THR A 31 18.68 2.64 -24.19
N ASN A 32 18.14 2.28 -23.02
CA ASN A 32 17.10 3.04 -22.35
C ASN A 32 17.72 3.90 -21.24
N ARG A 33 17.72 5.22 -21.45
CA ARG A 33 18.30 6.19 -20.51
C ARG A 33 17.72 6.05 -19.10
N LYS A 34 16.39 5.93 -18.96
CA LYS A 34 15.74 5.78 -17.67
C LYS A 34 16.19 4.51 -16.95
N ALA A 35 16.25 3.39 -17.65
CA ALA A 35 16.71 2.13 -17.08
C ALA A 35 18.17 2.18 -16.59
N ILE A 36 19.04 2.92 -17.31
CA ILE A 36 20.44 3.13 -16.88
C ILE A 36 20.50 3.93 -15.58
N TYR A 37 19.72 5.02 -15.45
CA TYR A 37 19.68 5.81 -14.22
C TYR A 37 19.10 5.02 -13.06
N ASP A 38 17.96 4.34 -13.25
CA ASP A 38 17.32 3.53 -12.21
C ASP A 38 18.26 2.40 -11.76
N GLY A 39 18.97 1.76 -12.71
CA GLY A 39 19.97 0.73 -12.42
C GLY A 39 21.17 1.26 -11.60
N ALA A 40 21.66 2.45 -11.92
CA ALA A 40 22.74 3.08 -11.17
C ALA A 40 22.30 3.39 -9.72
N LEU A 41 21.11 3.97 -9.52
CA LEU A 41 20.57 4.29 -8.21
C LEU A 41 20.27 3.03 -7.38
N LYS A 42 19.71 1.99 -8.01
CA LYS A 42 19.53 0.67 -7.37
C LYS A 42 20.85 0.07 -6.92
N GLY A 43 21.89 0.17 -7.77
CA GLY A 43 23.24 -0.30 -7.43
C GLY A 43 23.85 0.45 -6.24
N MET A 44 23.71 1.77 -6.21
CA MET A 44 24.23 2.59 -5.09
C MET A 44 23.58 2.23 -3.75
N VAL A 45 22.25 2.07 -3.71
CA VAL A 45 21.54 1.65 -2.48
C VAL A 45 21.85 0.20 -2.13
N GLY A 46 21.99 -0.68 -3.14
CA GLY A 46 22.30 -2.09 -2.94
C GLY A 46 23.63 -2.37 -2.24
N VAL A 47 24.59 -1.43 -2.32
CA VAL A 47 25.90 -1.55 -1.61
C VAL A 47 25.74 -1.51 -0.09
N LEU A 48 24.64 -0.95 0.43
CA LEU A 48 24.36 -0.91 1.88
C LEU A 48 24.16 -2.31 2.46
N ASN A 49 23.84 -3.31 1.64
CA ASN A 49 23.55 -4.69 2.06
C ASN A 49 22.47 -4.77 3.17
N ASP A 50 21.56 -3.81 3.16
CA ASP A 50 20.45 -3.69 4.10
C ASP A 50 19.14 -4.08 3.40
N PRO A 51 18.42 -5.13 3.88
CA PRO A 51 17.20 -5.60 3.25
C PRO A 51 16.03 -4.59 3.33
N TYR A 52 16.14 -3.59 4.19
CA TYR A 52 15.11 -2.56 4.40
C TYR A 52 15.40 -1.29 3.60
N SER A 53 16.59 -1.16 3.01
CA SER A 53 16.95 -0.02 2.15
C SER A 53 16.79 -0.37 0.69
N THR A 54 15.91 0.33 -0.02
CA THR A 54 15.68 0.12 -1.44
C THR A 54 15.51 1.43 -2.19
N TYR A 55 15.93 1.47 -3.45
CA TYR A 55 15.58 2.53 -4.37
C TYR A 55 14.18 2.27 -4.93
N LEU A 56 13.30 3.22 -4.77
CA LEU A 56 11.95 3.17 -5.36
C LEU A 56 11.96 3.95 -6.68
N ASP A 57 11.62 3.30 -7.76
CA ASP A 57 11.32 4.04 -8.99
C ASP A 57 9.95 4.74 -8.86
N ASN A 58 9.57 5.52 -9.89
CA ASN A 58 8.30 6.27 -9.85
C ASN A 58 7.06 5.37 -9.66
N GLN A 59 7.10 4.12 -10.13
CA GLN A 59 5.98 3.19 -9.99
C GLN A 59 5.94 2.60 -8.59
N ASP A 60 7.10 2.17 -8.09
CA ASP A 60 7.25 1.64 -6.73
C ASP A 60 6.88 2.71 -5.68
N PHE A 61 7.33 3.97 -5.91
CA PHE A 61 6.97 5.09 -5.05
C PHE A 61 5.46 5.37 -5.05
N GLN A 62 4.81 5.39 -6.23
CA GLN A 62 3.35 5.59 -6.32
C GLN A 62 2.56 4.44 -5.67
N ALA A 63 3.05 3.20 -5.77
CA ALA A 63 2.44 2.06 -5.11
C ALA A 63 2.54 2.18 -3.59
N LEU A 64 3.73 2.53 -3.07
CA LEU A 64 3.96 2.76 -1.65
C LEU A 64 3.10 3.93 -1.14
N SER A 65 3.09 5.08 -1.84
CA SER A 65 2.25 6.24 -1.50
C SER A 65 0.78 5.85 -1.40
N THR A 66 0.25 5.14 -2.41
CA THR A 66 -1.14 4.66 -2.39
C THR A 66 -1.41 3.74 -1.20
N MET A 67 -0.45 2.89 -0.83
CA MET A 67 -0.60 1.97 0.30
C MET A 67 -0.58 2.71 1.65
N THR A 68 0.27 3.72 1.79
CA THR A 68 0.42 4.50 3.02
C THR A 68 -0.66 5.56 3.19
N GLU A 69 -1.00 6.29 2.14
CA GLU A 69 -2.09 7.26 2.14
C GLU A 69 -3.45 6.56 2.29
N GLY A 70 -3.60 5.36 1.72
CA GLY A 70 -4.84 4.59 1.74
C GLY A 70 -5.88 5.10 0.74
N HIS A 71 -5.49 5.98 -0.17
CA HIS A 71 -6.36 6.52 -1.20
C HIS A 71 -5.59 6.87 -2.50
N PHE A 72 -6.29 7.01 -3.59
CA PHE A 72 -5.73 7.43 -4.88
C PHE A 72 -6.78 8.05 -5.80
N GLY A 73 -6.37 9.02 -6.60
CA GLY A 73 -7.23 9.59 -7.63
C GLY A 73 -7.45 8.61 -8.79
N GLY A 74 -8.71 8.29 -9.10
CA GLY A 74 -9.06 7.34 -10.13
C GLY A 74 -10.55 7.07 -10.25
N VAL A 75 -10.91 5.99 -10.94
CA VAL A 75 -12.32 5.61 -11.14
C VAL A 75 -12.80 4.50 -10.19
N GLY A 76 -11.88 3.82 -9.49
CA GLY A 76 -12.22 2.77 -8.51
C GLY A 76 -12.59 1.43 -9.15
N MET A 77 -11.66 0.82 -9.88
CA MET A 77 -11.81 -0.54 -10.39
C MET A 77 -10.49 -1.30 -10.35
N VAL A 78 -10.58 -2.60 -10.16
CA VAL A 78 -9.46 -3.53 -10.22
C VAL A 78 -9.32 -4.01 -11.66
N MET A 79 -8.12 -3.82 -12.23
CA MET A 79 -7.80 -4.22 -13.59
C MET A 79 -6.91 -5.44 -13.61
N GLY A 80 -7.06 -6.27 -14.63
CA GLY A 80 -6.20 -7.40 -14.94
C GLY A 80 -5.82 -7.44 -16.42
N GLN A 81 -4.83 -8.27 -16.75
CA GLN A 81 -4.47 -8.57 -18.13
C GLN A 81 -4.60 -10.07 -18.36
N LYS A 82 -5.33 -10.45 -19.41
CA LYS A 82 -5.48 -11.85 -19.82
C LYS A 82 -4.22 -12.34 -20.56
N LYS A 83 -4.12 -13.66 -20.72
CA LYS A 83 -2.99 -14.28 -21.46
C LYS A 83 -2.91 -13.86 -22.92
N ASP A 84 -4.03 -13.46 -23.53
CA ASP A 84 -4.12 -12.94 -24.88
C ASP A 84 -3.77 -11.44 -24.99
N GLY A 85 -3.37 -10.81 -23.89
CA GLY A 85 -2.99 -9.41 -23.81
C GLY A 85 -4.16 -8.44 -23.57
N GLN A 86 -5.41 -8.89 -23.55
CA GLN A 86 -6.57 -8.03 -23.32
C GLN A 86 -6.62 -7.53 -21.87
N PHE A 87 -7.01 -6.26 -21.70
CA PHE A 87 -7.24 -5.68 -20.37
C PHE A 87 -8.69 -5.91 -19.96
N VAL A 88 -8.88 -6.44 -18.77
CA VAL A 88 -10.19 -6.80 -18.23
C VAL A 88 -10.43 -6.14 -16.88
N VAL A 89 -11.66 -5.68 -16.66
CA VAL A 89 -12.12 -5.27 -15.33
C VAL A 89 -12.33 -6.53 -14.50
N VAL A 90 -11.50 -6.73 -13.47
CA VAL A 90 -11.65 -7.84 -12.52
C VAL A 90 -12.86 -7.59 -11.63
N ALA A 91 -12.94 -6.37 -11.07
CA ALA A 91 -14.11 -5.91 -10.30
C ALA A 91 -14.11 -4.37 -10.22
N PRO A 92 -15.26 -3.70 -10.32
CA PRO A 92 -15.41 -2.34 -9.81
C PRO A 92 -15.44 -2.37 -8.29
N ILE A 93 -14.90 -1.35 -7.64
CA ILE A 93 -14.98 -1.16 -6.19
C ILE A 93 -16.34 -0.53 -5.88
N GLU A 94 -17.04 -1.05 -4.89
CA GLU A 94 -18.36 -0.57 -4.49
C GLU A 94 -18.32 0.94 -4.13
N ASP A 95 -19.40 1.64 -4.43
CA ASP A 95 -19.58 3.09 -4.22
C ASP A 95 -18.65 4.03 -5.00
N THR A 96 -17.76 3.52 -5.84
CA THR A 96 -16.85 4.32 -6.66
C THR A 96 -17.48 4.82 -7.98
N PRO A 97 -16.85 5.79 -8.67
CA PRO A 97 -17.31 6.25 -9.98
C PRO A 97 -17.48 5.13 -11.02
N ALA A 98 -16.56 4.17 -11.07
CA ALA A 98 -16.69 3.02 -12.00
C ALA A 98 -17.92 2.16 -11.69
N TYR A 99 -18.17 1.89 -10.41
CA TYR A 99 -19.36 1.15 -9.98
C TYR A 99 -20.64 1.90 -10.35
N LYS A 100 -20.73 3.20 -10.04
CA LYS A 100 -21.87 4.07 -10.35
C LYS A 100 -22.10 4.24 -11.85
N ALA A 101 -21.05 4.20 -12.65
CA ALA A 101 -21.12 4.23 -14.12
C ALA A 101 -21.59 2.89 -14.74
N GLY A 102 -21.85 1.86 -13.92
CA GLY A 102 -22.33 0.55 -14.37
C GLY A 102 -21.27 -0.31 -15.04
N ILE A 103 -19.98 -0.04 -14.77
CA ILE A 103 -18.88 -0.92 -15.16
C ILE A 103 -18.98 -2.20 -14.34
N LYS A 104 -18.73 -3.36 -14.97
CA LYS A 104 -18.88 -4.68 -14.34
C LYS A 104 -17.62 -5.53 -14.49
N ALA A 105 -17.51 -6.53 -13.63
CA ALA A 105 -16.51 -7.57 -13.78
C ALA A 105 -16.67 -8.27 -15.14
N GLY A 106 -15.54 -8.51 -15.83
CA GLY A 106 -15.52 -9.11 -17.15
C GLY A 106 -15.58 -8.12 -18.32
N ASP A 107 -15.86 -6.84 -18.09
CA ASP A 107 -15.78 -5.81 -19.15
C ASP A 107 -14.33 -5.73 -19.67
N ILE A 108 -14.17 -5.73 -21.00
CA ILE A 108 -12.88 -5.61 -21.67
C ILE A 108 -12.63 -4.13 -21.99
N LEU A 109 -11.53 -3.60 -21.55
CA LEU A 109 -11.10 -2.23 -21.84
C LEU A 109 -10.35 -2.21 -23.17
N LEU A 110 -10.86 -1.47 -24.15
CA LEU A 110 -10.30 -1.35 -25.49
C LEU A 110 -9.53 -0.06 -25.69
N LYS A 111 -10.08 1.08 -25.21
CA LYS A 111 -9.46 2.41 -25.36
C LYS A 111 -9.61 3.24 -24.09
N ILE A 112 -8.72 4.19 -23.93
CA ILE A 112 -8.78 5.26 -22.92
C ILE A 112 -8.64 6.58 -23.66
N ASP A 113 -9.60 7.49 -23.47
CA ASP A 113 -9.67 8.81 -24.15
C ASP A 113 -9.48 8.72 -25.66
N GLY A 114 -10.04 7.66 -26.28
CA GLY A 114 -9.96 7.36 -27.71
C GLY A 114 -8.67 6.70 -28.16
N GLU A 115 -7.66 6.57 -27.31
CA GLU A 115 -6.39 5.92 -27.63
C GLU A 115 -6.46 4.40 -27.45
N ASP A 116 -5.98 3.66 -28.44
CA ASP A 116 -5.83 2.20 -28.36
C ASP A 116 -4.77 1.78 -27.33
N LEU A 117 -4.98 0.62 -26.73
CA LEU A 117 -4.11 0.10 -25.68
C LEU A 117 -3.10 -0.96 -26.19
N ASN A 118 -3.00 -1.13 -27.51
CA ASN A 118 -2.09 -2.11 -28.11
C ASN A 118 -0.63 -1.83 -27.74
N GLY A 119 0.07 -2.89 -27.34
CA GLY A 119 1.48 -2.82 -26.95
C GLY A 119 1.75 -2.19 -25.57
N GLN A 120 0.69 -1.81 -24.84
CA GLN A 120 0.83 -1.31 -23.46
C GLN A 120 0.81 -2.48 -22.47
N ASN A 121 1.46 -2.28 -21.32
CA ASN A 121 1.32 -3.17 -20.18
C ASN A 121 0.27 -2.66 -19.18
N LEU A 122 -0.13 -3.50 -18.23
CA LEU A 122 -1.17 -3.20 -17.26
C LEU A 122 -0.87 -1.91 -16.45
N ASN A 123 0.39 -1.70 -16.08
CA ASN A 123 0.79 -0.53 -15.30
C ASN A 123 0.61 0.78 -16.08
N GLN A 124 0.92 0.77 -17.38
CA GLN A 124 0.70 1.92 -18.26
C GLN A 124 -0.79 2.25 -18.41
N VAL A 125 -1.62 1.22 -18.54
CA VAL A 125 -3.07 1.35 -18.62
C VAL A 125 -3.65 1.90 -17.32
N VAL A 126 -3.27 1.33 -16.18
CA VAL A 126 -3.68 1.81 -14.85
C VAL A 126 -3.26 3.27 -14.63
N LYS A 127 -2.06 3.65 -15.06
CA LYS A 127 -1.59 5.05 -14.98
C LYS A 127 -2.46 6.02 -15.77
N LYS A 128 -2.96 5.64 -16.95
CA LYS A 128 -3.89 6.46 -17.75
C LYS A 128 -5.29 6.57 -17.11
N ILE A 129 -5.75 5.50 -16.45
CA ILE A 129 -7.03 5.49 -15.75
C ILE A 129 -6.98 6.36 -14.49
N ARG A 130 -5.86 6.33 -13.76
CA ARG A 130 -5.62 7.20 -12.61
C ARG A 130 -5.52 8.67 -13.05
N GLY A 131 -5.75 9.58 -12.13
CA GLY A 131 -5.61 11.01 -12.36
C GLY A 131 -6.23 11.83 -11.25
N ARG A 132 -6.14 13.14 -11.38
CA ARG A 132 -6.61 14.08 -10.38
C ARG A 132 -8.11 13.94 -10.14
N ASP A 133 -8.52 14.04 -8.88
CA ASP A 133 -9.91 14.15 -8.47
C ASP A 133 -10.67 15.23 -9.27
N GLY A 134 -11.89 14.94 -9.69
CA GLY A 134 -12.73 15.78 -10.53
C GLY A 134 -12.39 15.78 -12.03
N SER A 135 -11.26 15.21 -12.46
CA SER A 135 -10.95 15.07 -13.89
C SER A 135 -11.75 13.92 -14.54
N GLN A 136 -12.04 14.02 -15.83
CA GLN A 136 -12.73 12.98 -16.58
C GLN A 136 -11.77 12.05 -17.31
N VAL A 137 -12.23 10.82 -17.53
CA VAL A 137 -11.62 9.85 -18.44
C VAL A 137 -12.73 9.13 -19.19
N THR A 138 -12.55 8.92 -20.49
CA THR A 138 -13.47 8.13 -21.33
C THR A 138 -12.89 6.73 -21.50
N LEU A 139 -13.64 5.72 -21.08
CA LEU A 139 -13.28 4.31 -21.19
C LEU A 139 -14.14 3.64 -22.27
N THR A 140 -13.52 3.12 -23.33
CA THR A 140 -14.21 2.28 -24.33
C THR A 140 -14.21 0.85 -23.83
N LEU A 141 -15.37 0.36 -23.41
CA LEU A 141 -15.56 -0.97 -22.82
C LEU A 141 -16.40 -1.86 -23.71
N LYS A 142 -16.06 -3.15 -23.75
CA LYS A 142 -16.84 -4.21 -24.42
C LYS A 142 -17.29 -5.26 -23.41
N ARG A 143 -18.59 -5.54 -23.36
CA ARG A 143 -19.19 -6.55 -22.47
C ARG A 143 -19.67 -7.74 -23.28
N GLY A 144 -18.99 -8.88 -23.13
CA GLY A 144 -19.34 -10.10 -23.86
C GLY A 144 -19.38 -9.88 -25.36
N SER A 145 -20.55 -10.14 -25.98
CA SER A 145 -20.81 -9.95 -27.42
C SER A 145 -21.41 -8.58 -27.76
N GLU A 146 -21.64 -7.70 -26.79
CA GLU A 146 -22.20 -6.36 -27.03
C GLU A 146 -21.22 -5.49 -27.85
N GLU A 147 -21.75 -4.50 -28.58
CA GLU A 147 -20.91 -3.49 -29.23
C GLU A 147 -20.15 -2.68 -28.20
N PRO A 148 -18.90 -2.27 -28.51
CA PRO A 148 -18.13 -1.40 -27.62
C PRO A 148 -18.87 -0.09 -27.36
N ARG A 149 -18.79 0.39 -26.12
CA ARG A 149 -19.40 1.65 -25.71
C ARG A 149 -18.41 2.53 -24.97
N ASP A 150 -18.51 3.82 -25.18
CA ASP A 150 -17.75 4.82 -24.44
C ASP A 150 -18.49 5.20 -23.16
N ILE A 151 -17.77 5.15 -22.05
CA ILE A 151 -18.27 5.55 -20.74
C ILE A 151 -17.36 6.66 -20.20
N ALA A 152 -17.89 7.88 -20.12
CA ALA A 152 -17.21 8.98 -19.46
C ALA A 152 -17.35 8.83 -17.93
N VAL A 153 -16.23 8.77 -17.24
CA VAL A 153 -16.18 8.62 -15.77
C VAL A 153 -15.41 9.77 -15.17
N THR A 154 -16.00 10.45 -14.20
CA THR A 154 -15.29 11.48 -13.43
C THR A 154 -14.48 10.77 -12.35
N ARG A 155 -13.16 10.99 -12.34
CA ARG A 155 -12.28 10.44 -11.30
C ARG A 155 -12.63 11.04 -9.95
N SER A 156 -12.50 10.24 -8.92
CA SER A 156 -12.62 10.71 -7.54
C SER A 156 -11.44 10.20 -6.71
N ASP A 157 -11.35 10.71 -5.50
CA ASP A 157 -10.49 10.15 -4.48
C ASP A 157 -11.05 8.81 -4.01
N ILE A 158 -10.37 7.71 -4.35
CA ILE A 158 -10.80 6.34 -4.06
C ILE A 158 -10.12 5.88 -2.77
N LYS A 159 -10.90 5.72 -1.72
CA LYS A 159 -10.42 5.20 -0.44
C LYS A 159 -10.30 3.69 -0.46
N LEU A 160 -9.16 3.21 0.00
CA LEU A 160 -8.88 1.79 0.17
C LEU A 160 -9.20 1.38 1.61
N LYS A 161 -10.25 0.59 1.76
CA LYS A 161 -10.64 0.08 3.08
C LYS A 161 -9.56 -0.84 3.62
N SER A 162 -9.01 -0.50 4.78
CA SER A 162 -8.00 -1.29 5.49
C SER A 162 -8.55 -2.04 6.71
N VAL A 163 -9.72 -1.64 7.23
CA VAL A 163 -10.36 -2.23 8.41
C VAL A 163 -11.69 -2.87 8.05
N TYR A 164 -11.86 -4.13 8.40
CA TYR A 164 -13.08 -4.91 8.19
C TYR A 164 -13.52 -5.44 9.54
N SER A 165 -14.78 -5.22 9.90
CA SER A 165 -15.34 -5.65 11.19
C SER A 165 -16.66 -6.36 11.03
N ARG A 166 -16.93 -7.31 11.93
CA ARG A 166 -18.21 -7.98 12.07
C ARG A 166 -18.38 -8.54 13.46
N MET A 167 -19.61 -8.76 13.87
CA MET A 167 -19.94 -9.50 15.08
C MET A 167 -20.08 -10.98 14.72
N GLU A 168 -19.41 -11.85 15.46
CA GLU A 168 -19.56 -13.28 15.40
C GLU A 168 -20.48 -13.79 16.52
N ASP A 169 -20.91 -15.04 16.44
CA ASP A 169 -21.75 -15.66 17.47
C ASP A 169 -21.09 -15.60 18.85
N GLY A 170 -21.92 -15.52 19.88
CA GLY A 170 -21.44 -15.44 21.27
C GLY A 170 -20.97 -14.06 21.71
N GLY A 171 -21.15 -13.02 20.88
CA GLY A 171 -20.72 -11.65 21.18
C GLY A 171 -19.21 -11.45 20.98
N ILE A 172 -18.63 -12.16 20.03
CA ILE A 172 -17.22 -12.01 19.68
C ILE A 172 -17.12 -10.98 18.54
N GLY A 173 -16.47 -9.86 18.80
CA GLY A 173 -16.07 -8.90 17.75
C GLY A 173 -14.90 -9.47 16.95
N TYR A 174 -14.97 -9.37 15.64
CA TYR A 174 -13.85 -9.67 14.75
C TYR A 174 -13.49 -8.41 13.98
N ILE A 175 -12.20 -8.03 14.04
CA ILE A 175 -11.65 -6.94 13.24
C ILE A 175 -10.42 -7.46 12.49
N ARG A 176 -10.42 -7.30 11.18
CA ARG A 176 -9.26 -7.56 10.33
C ARG A 176 -8.67 -6.24 9.85
N ILE A 177 -7.36 -6.08 9.99
CA ILE A 177 -6.59 -4.98 9.43
C ILE A 177 -5.70 -5.55 8.32
N THR A 178 -5.86 -5.04 7.09
CA THR A 178 -5.10 -5.54 5.93
C THR A 178 -3.78 -4.81 5.73
N ASN A 179 -3.70 -3.55 6.14
CA ASN A 179 -2.49 -2.70 6.14
C ASN A 179 -2.72 -1.49 7.04
N PHE A 180 -1.66 -0.76 7.36
CA PHE A 180 -1.72 0.44 8.18
C PHE A 180 -1.52 1.70 7.32
N ASN A 181 -2.61 2.31 6.87
CA ASN A 181 -2.65 3.60 6.18
C ASN A 181 -3.09 4.73 7.13
N GLU A 182 -3.18 5.96 6.62
CA GLU A 182 -3.54 7.15 7.42
C GLU A 182 -4.90 7.02 8.11
N ASP A 183 -5.87 6.35 7.49
CA ASP A 183 -7.23 6.20 8.01
C ASP A 183 -7.39 5.02 8.99
N THR A 184 -6.45 4.06 9.01
CA THR A 184 -6.63 2.77 9.70
C THR A 184 -6.92 2.91 11.20
N ALA A 185 -6.20 3.78 11.90
CA ALA A 185 -6.39 3.96 13.35
C ALA A 185 -7.78 4.54 13.67
N ARG A 186 -8.24 5.51 12.88
CA ARG A 186 -9.59 6.09 13.00
C ARG A 186 -10.66 5.04 12.71
N ASP A 187 -10.54 4.30 11.61
CA ASP A 187 -11.51 3.32 11.16
C ASP A 187 -11.56 2.11 12.11
N PHE A 188 -10.41 1.75 12.71
CA PHE A 188 -10.34 0.76 13.78
C PHE A 188 -11.11 1.23 15.02
N GLY A 189 -10.89 2.46 15.49
CA GLY A 189 -11.59 3.03 16.62
C GLY A 189 -13.11 3.06 16.42
N ALA A 190 -13.56 3.48 15.23
CA ALA A 190 -14.98 3.48 14.86
C ALA A 190 -15.57 2.06 14.84
N SER A 191 -14.84 1.09 14.26
CA SER A 191 -15.24 -0.32 14.21
C SER A 191 -15.32 -0.95 15.60
N LEU A 192 -14.36 -0.66 16.48
CA LEU A 192 -14.35 -1.14 17.86
C LEU A 192 -15.54 -0.58 18.65
N GLN A 193 -15.84 0.71 18.47
CA GLN A 193 -16.99 1.33 19.13
C GLN A 193 -18.32 0.73 18.64
N ASP A 194 -18.49 0.54 17.32
CA ASP A 194 -19.68 -0.11 16.76
C ASP A 194 -19.90 -1.53 17.31
N LEU A 195 -18.82 -2.30 17.46
CA LEU A 195 -18.89 -3.64 18.04
C LEU A 195 -19.25 -3.59 19.55
N ARG A 196 -18.72 -2.63 20.30
CA ARG A 196 -19.07 -2.40 21.71
C ARG A 196 -20.55 -2.04 21.85
N ASP A 197 -21.06 -1.14 21.03
CA ASP A 197 -22.48 -0.73 21.02
C ASP A 197 -23.42 -1.91 20.69
N LYS A 198 -22.93 -2.89 19.91
CA LYS A 198 -23.61 -4.16 19.62
C LYS A 198 -23.45 -5.22 20.71
N GLY A 199 -22.81 -4.91 21.83
CA GLY A 199 -22.64 -5.82 22.96
C GLY A 199 -21.48 -6.81 22.85
N MET A 200 -20.38 -6.40 22.19
CA MET A 200 -19.15 -7.19 22.12
C MET A 200 -18.64 -7.56 23.53
N LYS A 201 -18.28 -8.82 23.72
CA LYS A 201 -17.73 -9.37 24.96
C LYS A 201 -16.25 -9.72 24.86
N ALA A 202 -15.74 -9.99 23.65
CA ALA A 202 -14.36 -10.35 23.37
C ALA A 202 -14.01 -9.88 21.95
N LEU A 203 -12.72 -9.63 21.68
CA LEU A 203 -12.23 -9.19 20.36
C LEU A 203 -11.22 -10.21 19.79
N VAL A 204 -11.41 -10.53 18.51
CA VAL A 204 -10.39 -11.15 17.67
C VAL A 204 -9.86 -10.10 16.70
N LEU A 205 -8.58 -9.76 16.81
CA LEU A 205 -7.86 -8.90 15.89
C LEU A 205 -7.08 -9.77 14.90
N ASP A 206 -7.40 -9.69 13.62
CA ASP A 206 -6.71 -10.46 12.57
C ASP A 206 -5.70 -9.57 11.83
N LEU A 207 -4.41 -9.89 12.03
CA LEU A 207 -3.27 -9.25 11.38
C LEU A 207 -2.55 -10.20 10.41
N ARG A 208 -3.17 -11.32 10.06
CA ARG A 208 -2.57 -12.25 9.08
C ARG A 208 -2.48 -11.60 7.71
N ASP A 209 -1.33 -11.81 7.04
CA ASP A 209 -1.01 -11.24 5.73
C ASP A 209 -1.04 -9.70 5.70
N ASN A 210 -0.83 -9.07 6.86
CA ASN A 210 -0.70 -7.62 6.99
C ASN A 210 0.79 -7.23 6.94
N PRO A 211 1.28 -6.61 5.85
CA PRO A 211 2.69 -6.25 5.71
C PRO A 211 3.11 -5.03 6.54
N GLY A 212 2.19 -4.47 7.33
CA GLY A 212 2.43 -3.24 8.08
C GLY A 212 1.94 -1.99 7.37
N GLY A 213 2.73 -0.94 7.39
CA GLY A 213 2.43 0.39 6.84
C GLY A 213 2.96 1.48 7.79
N LEU A 214 2.17 2.55 7.97
CA LEU A 214 2.57 3.70 8.79
C LEU A 214 2.72 3.33 10.26
N LEU A 215 3.88 3.68 10.84
CA LEU A 215 4.17 3.53 12.26
C LEU A 215 3.12 4.23 13.13
N GLU A 216 2.81 5.49 12.81
CA GLU A 216 1.83 6.30 13.56
C GLU A 216 0.44 5.66 13.57
N SER A 217 0.06 5.03 12.47
CA SER A 217 -1.22 4.31 12.37
C SER A 217 -1.23 3.04 13.23
N GLY A 218 -0.13 2.28 13.25
CA GLY A 218 0.05 1.13 14.14
C GLY A 218 -0.02 1.54 15.60
N VAL A 219 0.71 2.58 15.99
CA VAL A 219 0.66 3.17 17.33
C VAL A 219 -0.76 3.64 17.67
N GLY A 220 -1.45 4.28 16.73
CA GLY A 220 -2.84 4.71 16.92
C GLY A 220 -3.78 3.54 17.21
N VAL A 221 -3.65 2.41 16.53
CA VAL A 221 -4.42 1.19 16.82
C VAL A 221 -4.01 0.60 18.18
N ALA A 222 -2.70 0.52 18.46
CA ALA A 222 -2.21 -0.02 19.73
C ALA A 222 -2.74 0.75 20.95
N ARG A 223 -2.95 2.06 20.83
CA ARG A 223 -3.52 2.89 21.93
C ARG A 223 -4.93 2.48 22.35
N TYR A 224 -5.67 1.72 21.54
CA TYR A 224 -6.96 1.14 21.93
C TYR A 224 -6.84 -0.22 22.63
N LEU A 225 -5.66 -0.88 22.55
CA LEU A 225 -5.49 -2.29 22.91
C LEU A 225 -4.35 -2.53 23.91
N VAL A 226 -3.55 -1.51 24.21
CA VAL A 226 -2.38 -1.60 25.09
C VAL A 226 -2.61 -0.68 26.29
N PRO A 227 -2.47 -1.20 27.53
CA PRO A 227 -2.57 -0.38 28.73
C PRO A 227 -1.50 0.72 28.78
N LYS A 228 -1.68 1.67 29.68
CA LYS A 228 -0.77 2.79 29.90
C LYS A 228 0.69 2.30 30.03
N GLY A 229 1.53 2.80 29.14
CA GLY A 229 2.94 2.45 29.05
C GLY A 229 3.49 2.54 27.63
N PRO A 230 4.74 2.12 27.41
CA PRO A 230 5.38 2.15 26.12
C PRO A 230 4.71 1.16 25.14
N ILE A 231 4.59 1.58 23.88
CA ILE A 231 4.16 0.76 22.76
C ILE A 231 5.36 0.36 21.92
N VAL A 232 6.19 1.35 21.54
CA VAL A 232 7.39 1.16 20.72
C VAL A 232 8.39 2.26 20.99
N SER A 233 9.68 1.93 20.95
CA SER A 233 10.76 2.89 21.01
C SER A 233 11.58 2.83 19.72
N VAL A 234 11.91 3.99 19.18
CA VAL A 234 12.77 4.15 17.99
C VAL A 234 14.05 4.84 18.44
N THR A 235 15.19 4.17 18.22
CA THR A 235 16.51 4.71 18.55
C THR A 235 17.25 5.02 17.24
N ASP A 236 17.74 6.25 17.09
CA ASP A 236 18.55 6.65 15.95
C ASP A 236 20.02 6.21 16.10
N LYS A 237 20.81 6.45 15.05
CA LYS A 237 22.26 6.11 15.03
C LYS A 237 23.07 6.83 16.09
N ASP A 238 22.60 7.95 16.61
CA ASP A 238 23.28 8.77 17.62
C ASP A 238 22.87 8.39 19.06
N GLY A 239 21.97 7.38 19.19
CA GLY A 239 21.48 6.85 20.47
C GLY A 239 20.29 7.61 21.04
N ASN A 240 19.71 8.59 20.32
CA ASN A 240 18.51 9.28 20.78
C ASN A 240 17.31 8.35 20.61
N THR A 241 16.54 8.19 21.68
CA THR A 241 15.38 7.31 21.70
C THR A 241 14.09 8.12 21.84
N GLN A 242 13.16 7.89 20.92
CA GLN A 242 11.78 8.37 20.99
C GLN A 242 10.86 7.20 21.32
N THR A 243 9.98 7.37 22.30
CA THR A 243 9.05 6.32 22.75
C THR A 243 7.62 6.77 22.55
N GLU A 244 6.88 6.02 21.76
CA GLU A 244 5.44 6.15 21.64
C GLU A 244 4.75 5.34 22.74
N SER A 245 3.73 5.93 23.36
CA SER A 245 3.09 5.36 24.54
C SER A 245 1.57 5.37 24.43
N SER A 246 0.93 4.48 25.19
CA SER A 246 -0.50 4.47 25.45
C SER A 246 -0.83 5.17 26.76
N SER A 247 -2.02 5.76 26.82
CA SER A 247 -2.62 6.31 28.02
C SER A 247 -3.88 5.54 28.48
N LEU A 248 -4.20 4.42 27.80
CA LEU A 248 -5.36 3.60 28.12
C LEU A 248 -5.20 2.98 29.51
N GLU A 249 -6.15 3.15 30.40
CA GLU A 249 -6.02 2.59 31.74
C GLU A 249 -6.08 1.06 31.77
N THR A 250 -7.04 0.50 31.02
CA THR A 250 -7.23 -0.96 30.93
C THR A 250 -7.90 -1.37 29.64
N VAL A 251 -7.63 -2.59 29.20
CA VAL A 251 -8.38 -3.27 28.15
C VAL A 251 -9.48 -4.09 28.85
N ASP A 252 -10.73 -3.72 28.66
CA ASP A 252 -11.90 -4.21 29.39
C ASP A 252 -12.58 -5.42 28.73
N PHE A 253 -11.93 -6.07 27.77
CA PHE A 253 -12.39 -7.27 27.07
C PHE A 253 -11.24 -8.24 26.79
N PRO A 254 -11.50 -9.56 26.75
CA PRO A 254 -10.55 -10.55 26.27
C PRO A 254 -10.15 -10.28 24.81
N LEU A 255 -8.85 -10.31 24.53
CA LEU A 255 -8.27 -10.02 23.22
C LEU A 255 -7.45 -11.20 22.70
N ALA A 256 -7.78 -11.68 21.51
CA ALA A 256 -6.99 -12.62 20.73
C ALA A 256 -6.47 -11.96 19.46
N VAL A 257 -5.20 -12.14 19.14
CA VAL A 257 -4.56 -11.58 17.95
C VAL A 257 -4.08 -12.71 17.05
N LEU A 258 -4.51 -12.71 15.78
CA LEU A 258 -4.09 -13.68 14.78
C LEU A 258 -2.93 -13.11 13.95
N VAL A 259 -1.83 -13.87 13.89
CA VAL A 259 -0.61 -13.50 13.14
C VAL A 259 -0.10 -14.66 12.29
N ASN A 260 0.64 -14.36 11.22
CA ASN A 260 1.30 -15.35 10.38
C ASN A 260 2.58 -14.79 9.74
N HIS A 261 3.24 -15.57 8.88
CA HIS A 261 4.46 -15.15 8.17
C HIS A 261 4.29 -13.88 7.31
N GLY A 262 3.08 -13.52 6.93
CA GLY A 262 2.78 -12.28 6.21
C GLY A 262 2.54 -11.08 7.12
N THR A 263 2.56 -11.26 8.45
CA THR A 263 2.47 -10.18 9.44
C THR A 263 3.83 -9.52 9.60
N ALA A 264 3.95 -8.21 9.33
CA ALA A 264 5.24 -7.52 9.36
C ALA A 264 5.15 -6.06 9.83
N SER A 265 6.30 -5.46 10.21
CA SER A 265 6.46 -4.02 10.48
C SER A 265 5.45 -3.48 11.51
N ALA A 266 4.61 -2.48 11.16
CA ALA A 266 3.62 -1.89 12.08
C ALA A 266 2.66 -2.93 12.68
N ALA A 267 2.35 -4.02 11.96
CA ALA A 267 1.54 -5.12 12.49
C ALA A 267 2.27 -5.89 13.60
N GLU A 268 3.61 -6.03 13.49
CA GLU A 268 4.42 -6.64 14.55
C GLU A 268 4.53 -5.72 15.77
N ILE A 269 4.59 -4.40 15.56
CA ILE A 269 4.58 -3.42 16.67
C ILE A 269 3.29 -3.56 17.48
N VAL A 270 2.13 -3.61 16.81
CA VAL A 270 0.83 -3.79 17.48
C VAL A 270 0.78 -5.12 18.21
N SER A 271 1.10 -6.23 17.54
CA SER A 271 1.04 -7.57 18.13
C SER A 271 2.07 -7.74 19.25
N GLY A 272 3.30 -7.23 19.07
CA GLY A 272 4.35 -7.25 20.09
C GLY A 272 3.98 -6.47 21.34
N ALA A 273 3.48 -5.25 21.19
CA ALA A 273 3.04 -4.44 22.34
C ALA A 273 1.88 -5.10 23.11
N ILE A 274 0.94 -5.75 22.42
CA ILE A 274 -0.14 -6.53 23.06
C ILE A 274 0.46 -7.73 23.83
N GLN A 275 1.42 -8.44 23.25
CA GLN A 275 2.08 -9.59 23.87
C GLN A 275 2.87 -9.16 25.10
N ASP A 276 3.71 -8.14 24.98
CA ASP A 276 4.61 -7.69 26.03
C ASP A 276 3.87 -7.13 27.25
N THR A 277 2.74 -6.47 27.02
CA THR A 277 1.89 -5.96 28.11
C THR A 277 0.92 -6.99 28.67
N GLY A 278 0.79 -8.16 28.02
CA GLY A 278 -0.17 -9.19 28.41
C GLY A 278 -1.64 -8.78 28.23
N SER A 279 -1.92 -7.71 27.46
CA SER A 279 -3.27 -7.23 27.22
C SER A 279 -4.09 -8.13 26.29
N GLY A 280 -3.45 -9.06 25.60
CA GLY A 280 -4.07 -10.08 24.75
C GLY A 280 -3.19 -11.30 24.55
N LYS A 281 -3.70 -12.29 23.82
CA LYS A 281 -2.95 -13.49 23.46
C LYS A 281 -2.79 -13.61 21.96
N LEU A 282 -1.58 -13.92 21.49
CA LEU A 282 -1.27 -14.14 20.09
C LEU A 282 -1.51 -15.62 19.73
N PHE A 283 -2.08 -15.81 18.54
CA PHE A 283 -2.34 -17.11 17.94
C PHE A 283 -1.85 -17.13 16.49
N GLY A 284 -1.13 -18.17 16.11
CA GLY A 284 -0.64 -18.34 14.75
C GLY A 284 0.77 -18.90 14.69
N VAL A 285 1.52 -18.46 13.70
CA VAL A 285 2.91 -18.86 13.50
C VAL A 285 3.81 -17.61 13.58
N LYS A 286 5.11 -17.84 13.69
CA LYS A 286 6.09 -16.74 13.75
C LYS A 286 5.94 -15.78 12.56
N THR A 287 6.01 -14.47 12.85
CA THR A 287 5.98 -13.35 11.88
C THR A 287 7.32 -13.20 11.16
#